data_6ee4820bfa6411485f06ecdbf050e091
#
_entry.id   6ee4820bfa6411485f06ecdbf050e091
#
_cell.length_a   1.000
_cell.length_b   1.000
_cell.length_c   1.000
_cell.angle_alpha   90.00
_cell.angle_beta   90.00
_cell.angle_gamma   90.00
#
_symmetry.space_group_name_H-M   'P 1'
#
loop_
_entity.id
_entity.type
_entity.pdbx_description
1 polymer ?
#
loop_
_entity_poly.entity_id
_entity_poly.type
_entity_poly.pdbx_seq_one_letter_code
_entity_poly.pdbx_strand_id
1 'polypeptide(L)'
;MATTTPSRLDDITSDWLTEVLRSEGAISADARIEAFERTDLGDGEGFVGDIARLRLAYSAGTGPATVIAKVPTAVALNRATGKSLGVYEREVRAYDTLLPDVDVPRPRAHAAIYDATGEEEAFLNQMIKAERLPLFLLRVVLRKVQTDADVPPCILLLEDLAEAEMGNQVAGCDPARAAIALGVLARLHAAGWGDACPPLRHWFTNGDIVPRLFHAQYKNNRRSFERFAAAR
;
A
#
# COMPACT_ATOMS: atom_id res chain seq x y z
N MET A 1 12.80 18.45 16.07
CA MET A 1 12.17 17.22 16.61
C MET A 1 11.73 16.41 15.43
N ALA A 2 12.06 15.12 15.36
CA ALA A 2 11.53 14.28 14.28
C ALA A 2 10.03 14.19 14.48
N THR A 3 9.27 14.63 13.50
CA THR A 3 7.80 14.60 13.54
C THR A 3 7.39 13.15 13.31
N THR A 4 6.55 12.61 14.20
CA THR A 4 6.09 11.21 14.13
C THR A 4 5.30 10.98 12.84
N THR A 5 5.58 9.90 12.12
CA THR A 5 4.85 9.54 10.91
C THR A 5 3.36 9.27 11.23
N PRO A 6 2.41 9.90 10.53
CA PRO A 6 1.00 9.64 10.70
C PRO A 6 0.62 8.19 10.42
N SER A 7 -0.19 7.60 11.30
CA SER A 7 -0.75 6.25 11.11
C SER A 7 -2.18 6.27 10.58
N ARG A 8 -2.82 7.43 10.57
CA ARG A 8 -4.19 7.68 10.14
C ARG A 8 -4.28 9.01 9.41
N LEU A 9 -5.28 9.18 8.57
CA LEU A 9 -5.53 10.46 7.88
C LEU A 9 -5.78 11.61 8.87
N ASP A 10 -6.37 11.32 10.04
CA ASP A 10 -6.65 12.31 11.08
C ASP A 10 -5.40 12.82 11.82
N ASP A 11 -4.29 12.06 11.74
CA ASP A 11 -3.02 12.42 12.38
C ASP A 11 -2.19 13.40 11.52
N ILE A 12 -2.60 13.64 10.28
CA ILE A 12 -1.88 14.53 9.35
C ILE A 12 -2.07 15.98 9.78
N THR A 13 -0.96 16.72 9.90
CA THR A 13 -0.96 18.16 10.23
C THR A 13 -0.26 18.97 9.16
N SER A 14 -0.58 20.28 9.08
CA SER A 14 0.08 21.20 8.15
C SER A 14 1.58 21.33 8.41
N ASP A 15 2.00 21.30 9.68
CA ASP A 15 3.43 21.36 10.04
C ASP A 15 4.14 20.08 9.60
N TRP A 16 3.55 18.89 9.80
CA TRP A 16 4.08 17.63 9.33
C TRP A 16 4.20 17.60 7.80
N LEU A 17 3.14 17.99 7.08
CA LEU A 17 3.16 18.09 5.62
C LEU A 17 4.26 19.02 5.12
N THR A 18 4.41 20.18 5.78
CA THR A 18 5.46 21.13 5.43
C THR A 18 6.85 20.53 5.60
N GLU A 19 7.12 19.89 6.73
CA GLU A 19 8.42 19.29 7.04
C GLU A 19 8.74 18.16 6.05
N VAL A 20 7.82 17.22 5.87
CA VAL A 20 8.04 16.05 5.01
C VAL A 20 8.18 16.43 3.53
N LEU A 21 7.29 17.29 3.01
CA LEU A 21 7.36 17.66 1.60
C LEU A 21 8.58 18.54 1.27
N ARG A 22 9.11 19.29 2.25
CA ARG A 22 10.40 19.98 2.10
C ARG A 22 11.57 18.99 2.08
N SER A 23 11.61 18.05 3.03
CA SER A 23 12.73 17.08 3.11
C SER A 23 12.84 16.24 1.85
N GLU A 24 11.70 15.91 1.22
CA GLU A 24 11.63 15.18 -0.04
C GLU A 24 11.79 16.09 -1.30
N GLY A 25 11.96 17.38 -1.11
CA GLY A 25 12.12 18.35 -2.23
C GLY A 25 10.86 18.48 -3.09
N ALA A 26 9.69 18.11 -2.56
CA ALA A 26 8.42 18.21 -3.26
C ALA A 26 7.83 19.63 -3.24
N ILE A 27 8.27 20.46 -2.28
CA ILE A 27 7.94 21.90 -2.19
C ILE A 27 9.21 22.71 -2.05
N SER A 28 9.14 24.02 -2.34
CA SER A 28 10.30 24.92 -2.20
C SER A 28 10.75 25.01 -0.73
N ALA A 29 12.03 25.28 -0.51
CA ALA A 29 12.63 25.32 0.83
C ALA A 29 12.00 26.35 1.77
N ASP A 30 11.45 27.43 1.22
CA ASP A 30 10.73 28.49 1.90
C ASP A 30 9.21 28.22 2.00
N ALA A 31 8.69 27.18 1.31
CA ALA A 31 7.27 26.91 1.28
C ALA A 31 6.75 26.51 2.66
N ARG A 32 5.60 27.03 3.04
CA ARG A 32 4.90 26.69 4.27
C ARG A 32 3.45 26.43 3.98
N ILE A 33 2.97 25.25 4.36
CA ILE A 33 1.57 24.88 4.31
C ILE A 33 0.90 25.44 5.57
N GLU A 34 -0.02 26.38 5.39
CA GLU A 34 -0.79 27.00 6.47
C GLU A 34 -1.97 26.12 6.87
N ALA A 35 -2.68 25.57 5.88
CA ALA A 35 -3.85 24.74 6.05
C ALA A 35 -3.98 23.75 4.89
N PHE A 36 -4.83 22.75 5.07
CA PHE A 36 -5.30 21.89 3.98
C PHE A 36 -6.76 21.49 4.17
N GLU A 37 -7.42 21.26 3.04
CA GLU A 37 -8.76 20.68 3.00
C GLU A 37 -8.64 19.20 2.63
N ARG A 38 -9.31 18.32 3.39
CA ARG A 38 -9.34 16.89 3.13
C ARG A 38 -10.65 16.48 2.47
N THR A 39 -10.55 15.68 1.42
CA THR A 39 -11.66 14.97 0.81
C THR A 39 -11.32 13.49 0.77
N ASP A 40 -12.06 12.68 1.52
CA ASP A 40 -11.85 11.23 1.53
C ASP A 40 -12.27 10.64 0.18
N LEU A 41 -11.44 9.72 -0.34
CA LEU A 41 -11.64 9.06 -1.61
C LEU A 41 -11.91 7.57 -1.39
N GLY A 42 -12.78 6.98 -2.21
CA GLY A 42 -12.99 5.54 -2.21
C GLY A 42 -13.96 5.04 -1.16
N ASP A 43 -15.12 5.66 -1.00
CA ASP A 43 -16.24 5.12 -0.21
C ASP A 43 -16.58 3.68 -0.69
N GLY A 44 -15.93 2.68 -0.07
CA GLY A 44 -16.18 1.26 -0.28
C GLY A 44 -15.29 0.55 -1.31
N GLU A 45 -14.36 1.22 -2.01
CA GLU A 45 -13.49 0.60 -3.00
C GLU A 45 -12.08 0.24 -2.48
N GLY A 46 -11.61 0.90 -1.42
CA GLY A 46 -10.31 0.63 -0.79
C GLY A 46 -10.40 -0.44 0.30
N PHE A 47 -9.95 -1.69 0.02
CA PHE A 47 -10.04 -2.77 1.00
C PHE A 47 -9.00 -2.65 2.12
N VAL A 48 -7.78 -2.22 1.83
CA VAL A 48 -6.66 -2.23 2.78
C VAL A 48 -6.05 -0.85 3.10
N GLY A 49 -6.48 0.22 2.44
CA GLY A 49 -5.95 1.57 2.65
C GLY A 49 -7.04 2.62 2.67
N ASP A 50 -6.90 3.61 3.56
CA ASP A 50 -7.69 4.82 3.55
C ASP A 50 -6.96 5.86 2.69
N ILE A 51 -7.70 6.50 1.78
CA ILE A 51 -7.16 7.42 0.78
C ILE A 51 -7.89 8.75 0.86
N ALA A 52 -7.15 9.84 0.87
CA ALA A 52 -7.72 11.18 0.81
C ALA A 52 -6.96 12.09 -0.14
N ARG A 53 -7.70 13.00 -0.78
CA ARG A 53 -7.14 14.18 -1.45
C ARG A 53 -6.97 15.28 -0.44
N LEU A 54 -5.76 15.84 -0.38
CA LEU A 54 -5.43 17.00 0.42
C LEU A 54 -5.19 18.19 -0.52
N ARG A 55 -6.04 19.20 -0.42
CA ARG A 55 -5.86 20.50 -1.11
C ARG A 55 -5.03 21.40 -0.21
N LEU A 56 -3.84 21.78 -0.65
CA LEU A 56 -2.87 22.50 0.16
C LEU A 56 -3.01 24.01 -0.02
N ALA A 57 -3.04 24.75 1.09
CA ALA A 57 -2.97 26.22 1.12
C ALA A 57 -1.60 26.64 1.67
N TYR A 58 -0.88 27.46 0.91
CA TYR A 58 0.45 27.92 1.26
C TYR A 58 0.42 29.35 1.77
N SER A 59 1.12 29.63 2.88
CA SER A 59 1.38 30.98 3.35
C SER A 59 2.68 31.56 2.78
N ALA A 60 3.59 30.69 2.30
CA ALA A 60 4.85 31.06 1.66
C ALA A 60 5.29 29.96 0.70
N GLY A 61 6.14 30.33 -0.29
CA GLY A 61 6.73 29.41 -1.24
C GLY A 61 5.72 28.80 -2.23
N THR A 62 6.11 27.70 -2.87
CA THR A 62 5.30 27.01 -3.88
C THR A 62 5.42 25.49 -3.76
N GLY A 63 4.39 24.79 -4.24
CA GLY A 63 4.33 23.35 -4.27
C GLY A 63 3.09 22.84 -5.04
N PRO A 64 2.78 21.55 -5.00
CA PRO A 64 1.57 20.99 -5.59
C PRO A 64 0.32 21.58 -4.91
N ALA A 65 -0.70 21.90 -5.72
CA ALA A 65 -1.97 22.39 -5.18
C ALA A 65 -2.74 21.30 -4.43
N THR A 66 -2.57 20.05 -4.87
CA THR A 66 -3.20 18.87 -4.25
C THR A 66 -2.20 17.72 -4.17
N VAL A 67 -2.36 16.87 -3.16
CA VAL A 67 -1.67 15.59 -3.02
C VAL A 67 -2.64 14.52 -2.59
N ILE A 68 -2.38 13.27 -2.95
CA ILE A 68 -3.12 12.11 -2.47
C ILE A 68 -2.37 11.50 -1.29
N ALA A 69 -3.01 11.46 -0.13
CA ALA A 69 -2.50 10.77 1.05
C ALA A 69 -3.11 9.37 1.13
N LYS A 70 -2.27 8.36 1.34
CA LYS A 70 -2.69 6.97 1.54
C LYS A 70 -2.03 6.41 2.79
N VAL A 71 -2.85 5.87 3.69
CA VAL A 71 -2.44 5.26 4.96
C VAL A 71 -3.11 3.89 5.13
N PRO A 72 -2.64 3.03 6.05
CA PRO A 72 -3.33 1.78 6.37
C PRO A 72 -4.76 2.05 6.84
N THR A 73 -5.70 1.20 6.37
CA THR A 73 -7.13 1.38 6.70
C THR A 73 -7.39 1.36 8.20
N ALA A 74 -8.38 2.13 8.66
CA ALA A 74 -8.86 2.12 10.03
C ALA A 74 -9.63 0.84 10.39
N VAL A 75 -10.13 0.08 9.40
CA VAL A 75 -10.88 -1.17 9.61
C VAL A 75 -9.93 -2.27 10.05
N ALA A 76 -9.99 -2.68 11.32
CA ALA A 76 -9.02 -3.59 11.94
C ALA A 76 -8.83 -4.91 11.19
N LEU A 77 -9.90 -5.55 10.70
CA LEU A 77 -9.82 -6.81 9.94
C LEU A 77 -9.08 -6.64 8.61
N ASN A 78 -9.37 -5.56 7.89
CA ASN A 78 -8.74 -5.25 6.62
C ASN A 78 -7.27 -4.85 6.83
N ARG A 79 -6.99 -4.09 7.89
CA ARG A 79 -5.65 -3.70 8.31
C ARG A 79 -4.79 -4.92 8.64
N ALA A 80 -5.31 -5.87 9.43
CA ALA A 80 -4.62 -7.13 9.74
C ALA A 80 -4.39 -7.98 8.47
N THR A 81 -5.35 -8.00 7.55
CA THR A 81 -5.18 -8.66 6.25
C THR A 81 -4.06 -8.01 5.45
N GLY A 82 -4.05 -6.68 5.33
CA GLY A 82 -3.00 -5.93 4.65
C GLY A 82 -1.61 -6.19 5.26
N LYS A 83 -1.52 -6.19 6.60
CA LYS A 83 -0.29 -6.56 7.32
C LYS A 83 0.17 -7.98 6.97
N SER A 84 -0.74 -8.96 7.07
CA SER A 84 -0.40 -10.37 6.83
C SER A 84 0.10 -10.65 5.41
N LEU A 85 -0.35 -9.84 4.45
CA LEU A 85 0.08 -9.90 3.06
C LEU A 85 1.30 -9.01 2.78
N GLY A 86 1.76 -8.21 3.75
CA GLY A 86 2.89 -7.28 3.59
C GLY A 86 2.63 -6.17 2.57
N VAL A 87 1.36 -5.82 2.29
CA VAL A 87 1.04 -4.88 1.20
C VAL A 87 1.49 -3.46 1.51
N TYR A 88 1.45 -3.05 2.76
CA TYR A 88 1.84 -1.68 3.16
C TYR A 88 3.31 -1.42 2.92
N GLU A 89 4.19 -2.29 3.43
CA GLU A 89 5.63 -2.17 3.22
C GLU A 89 5.97 -2.28 1.73
N ARG A 90 5.39 -3.25 1.03
CA ARG A 90 5.66 -3.46 -0.40
C ARG A 90 5.29 -2.26 -1.25
N GLU A 91 4.15 -1.65 -0.98
CA GLU A 91 3.71 -0.49 -1.75
C GLU A 91 4.64 0.70 -1.51
N VAL A 92 4.96 1.01 -0.25
CA VAL A 92 5.89 2.10 0.07
C VAL A 92 7.28 1.86 -0.53
N ARG A 93 7.84 0.64 -0.33
CA ARG A 93 9.14 0.28 -0.88
C ARG A 93 9.17 0.26 -2.40
N ALA A 94 8.06 -0.10 -3.04
CA ALA A 94 7.97 -0.04 -4.49
C ALA A 94 8.14 1.40 -5.00
N TYR A 95 7.47 2.37 -4.37
CA TYR A 95 7.63 3.77 -4.73
C TYR A 95 9.00 4.35 -4.40
N ASP A 96 9.58 3.92 -3.27
CA ASP A 96 10.88 4.41 -2.79
C ASP A 96 12.07 3.83 -3.57
N THR A 97 12.06 2.52 -3.85
CA THR A 97 13.27 1.82 -4.31
C THR A 97 13.15 1.11 -5.66
N LEU A 98 11.96 0.77 -6.13
CA LEU A 98 11.78 0.01 -7.36
C LEU A 98 11.33 0.88 -8.53
N LEU A 99 10.23 1.58 -8.35
CA LEU A 99 9.59 2.35 -9.41
C LEU A 99 10.41 3.53 -9.93
N PRO A 100 11.28 4.20 -9.16
CA PRO A 100 12.15 5.26 -9.70
C PRO A 100 12.95 4.82 -10.92
N ASP A 101 13.41 3.57 -10.94
CA ASP A 101 14.26 3.01 -11.99
C ASP A 101 13.47 2.35 -13.14
N VAL A 102 12.14 2.36 -13.08
CA VAL A 102 11.28 1.69 -14.08
C VAL A 102 10.46 2.71 -14.86
N ASP A 103 10.60 2.69 -16.19
CA ASP A 103 9.82 3.55 -17.11
C ASP A 103 8.39 3.02 -17.30
N VAL A 104 7.53 3.28 -16.32
CA VAL A 104 6.09 2.99 -16.39
C VAL A 104 5.28 4.20 -15.93
N PRO A 105 4.12 4.48 -16.55
CA PRO A 105 3.20 5.51 -16.08
C PRO A 105 2.76 5.21 -14.64
N ARG A 106 2.96 6.18 -13.77
CA ARG A 106 2.56 6.10 -12.37
C ARG A 106 2.40 7.50 -11.79
N PRO A 107 1.64 7.68 -10.71
CA PRO A 107 1.71 8.91 -9.92
C PRO A 107 3.13 9.10 -9.38
N ARG A 108 3.61 10.32 -9.38
CA ARG A 108 4.85 10.66 -8.68
C ARG A 108 4.65 10.51 -7.17
N ALA A 109 5.58 9.87 -6.47
CA ALA A 109 5.63 9.94 -5.02
C ALA A 109 6.27 11.26 -4.59
N HIS A 110 5.55 12.02 -3.76
CA HIS A 110 6.06 13.20 -3.08
C HIS A 110 6.71 12.82 -1.75
N ALA A 111 6.25 11.74 -1.12
CA ALA A 111 6.89 11.08 0.01
C ALA A 111 6.43 9.62 0.09
N ALA A 112 7.32 8.73 0.50
CA ALA A 112 7.06 7.31 0.68
C ALA A 112 7.73 6.85 1.99
N ILE A 113 6.98 6.80 3.09
CA ILE A 113 7.52 6.58 4.43
C ILE A 113 6.95 5.29 5.01
N TYR A 114 7.84 4.43 5.49
CA TYR A 114 7.54 3.23 6.26
C TYR A 114 8.50 3.14 7.43
N ASP A 115 7.99 3.34 8.65
CA ASP A 115 8.77 3.28 9.87
C ASP A 115 8.97 1.82 10.30
N ALA A 116 9.92 1.13 9.63
CA ALA A 116 10.22 -0.26 9.90
C ALA A 116 10.60 -0.46 11.38
N THR A 117 9.96 -1.43 12.02
CA THR A 117 10.27 -1.81 13.41
C THR A 117 11.46 -2.77 13.50
N GLY A 118 11.89 -3.36 12.38
CA GLY A 118 12.86 -4.43 12.30
C GLY A 118 12.29 -5.82 12.63
N GLU A 119 10.99 -5.90 12.92
CA GLU A 119 10.31 -7.17 13.22
C GLU A 119 9.75 -7.85 11.96
N GLU A 120 9.70 -7.15 10.82
CA GLU A 120 9.09 -7.61 9.58
C GLU A 120 9.78 -8.87 9.06
N GLU A 121 11.11 -8.89 9.07
CA GLU A 121 11.89 -10.07 8.66
C GLU A 121 11.70 -11.22 9.64
N ALA A 122 11.65 -10.94 10.93
CA ALA A 122 11.39 -11.94 11.97
C ALA A 122 9.99 -12.54 11.79
N PHE A 123 8.99 -11.73 11.47
CA PHE A 123 7.63 -12.17 11.16
C PHE A 123 7.59 -13.08 9.94
N LEU A 124 8.24 -12.70 8.83
CA LEU A 124 8.34 -13.56 7.65
C LEU A 124 8.99 -14.89 7.97
N ASN A 125 10.10 -14.88 8.71
CA ASN A 125 10.80 -16.09 9.13
C ASN A 125 9.92 -16.98 10.03
N GLN A 126 9.07 -16.41 10.86
CA GLN A 126 8.07 -17.15 11.64
C GLN A 126 7.01 -17.80 10.72
N MET A 127 6.54 -17.09 9.71
CA MET A 127 5.58 -17.63 8.73
C MET A 127 6.18 -18.80 7.94
N ILE A 128 7.42 -18.68 7.49
CA ILE A 128 8.16 -19.77 6.81
C ILE A 128 8.29 -21.00 7.74
N LYS A 129 8.61 -20.79 9.01
CA LYS A 129 8.68 -21.88 10.00
C LYS A 129 7.30 -22.50 10.24
N ALA A 130 6.25 -21.69 10.28
CA ALA A 130 4.88 -22.16 10.48
C ALA A 130 4.39 -23.08 9.35
N GLU A 131 4.92 -22.92 8.12
CA GLU A 131 4.63 -23.81 6.99
C GLU A 131 4.94 -25.30 7.29
N ARG A 132 5.84 -25.57 8.22
CA ARG A 132 6.19 -26.94 8.64
C ARG A 132 5.21 -27.56 9.65
N LEU A 133 4.32 -26.74 10.21
CA LEU A 133 3.35 -27.20 11.20
C LEU A 133 2.23 -28.07 10.58
N PRO A 134 1.62 -28.98 11.37
CA PRO A 134 0.38 -29.62 10.98
C PRO A 134 -0.71 -28.60 10.65
N LEU A 135 -1.59 -28.93 9.69
CA LEU A 135 -2.59 -27.99 9.16
C LEU A 135 -3.51 -27.37 10.22
N PHE A 136 -3.81 -28.11 11.28
CA PHE A 136 -4.67 -27.62 12.36
C PHE A 136 -3.96 -26.54 13.20
N LEU A 137 -2.65 -26.66 13.45
CA LEU A 137 -1.85 -25.64 14.13
C LEU A 137 -1.63 -24.43 13.23
N LEU A 138 -1.38 -24.65 11.94
CA LEU A 138 -1.26 -23.58 10.96
C LEU A 138 -2.52 -22.70 10.93
N ARG A 139 -3.70 -23.28 11.09
CA ARG A 139 -4.97 -22.53 11.20
C ARG A 139 -5.05 -21.64 12.45
N VAL A 140 -4.48 -22.10 13.57
CA VAL A 140 -4.41 -21.29 14.79
C VAL A 140 -3.49 -20.11 14.60
N VAL A 141 -2.30 -20.34 14.00
CA VAL A 141 -1.36 -19.28 13.65
C VAL A 141 -2.03 -18.27 12.72
N LEU A 142 -2.69 -18.73 11.66
CA LEU A 142 -3.42 -17.86 10.72
C LEU A 142 -4.46 -16.98 11.41
N ARG A 143 -5.25 -17.53 12.32
CA ARG A 143 -6.24 -16.74 13.06
C ARG A 143 -5.59 -15.62 13.87
N LYS A 144 -4.47 -15.92 14.54
CA LYS A 144 -3.74 -14.91 15.31
C LYS A 144 -3.19 -13.81 14.39
N VAL A 145 -2.58 -14.19 13.27
CA VAL A 145 -2.05 -13.25 12.27
C VAL A 145 -3.15 -12.37 11.68
N GLN A 146 -4.33 -12.95 11.40
CA GLN A 146 -5.46 -12.22 10.84
C GLN A 146 -6.14 -11.25 11.81
N THR A 147 -5.84 -11.35 13.10
CA THR A 147 -6.34 -10.42 14.13
C THR A 147 -5.31 -9.39 14.56
N ASP A 148 -4.05 -9.54 14.15
CA ASP A 148 -2.99 -8.59 14.45
C ASP A 148 -3.02 -7.42 13.45
N ALA A 149 -3.61 -6.32 13.88
CA ALA A 149 -3.75 -5.08 13.12
C ALA A 149 -2.71 -4.01 13.46
N ASP A 150 -1.69 -4.36 14.26
CA ASP A 150 -0.59 -3.44 14.62
C ASP A 150 0.39 -3.32 13.44
N VAL A 151 0.22 -2.26 12.66
CA VAL A 151 1.01 -1.94 11.47
C VAL A 151 1.95 -0.79 11.81
N PRO A 152 3.25 -0.88 11.46
CA PRO A 152 4.16 0.25 11.58
C PRO A 152 3.58 1.50 10.91
N PRO A 153 3.84 2.70 11.44
CA PRO A 153 3.42 3.93 10.80
C PRO A 153 3.93 3.97 9.36
N CYS A 154 3.02 4.17 8.42
CA CYS A 154 3.40 4.31 7.02
C CYS A 154 2.41 5.20 6.28
N ILE A 155 2.92 5.95 5.32
CA ILE A 155 2.17 6.87 4.49
C ILE A 155 2.81 7.02 3.12
N LEU A 156 1.96 7.11 2.10
CA LEU A 156 2.32 7.58 0.78
C LEU A 156 1.66 8.93 0.53
N LEU A 157 2.45 9.91 0.09
CA LEU A 157 1.96 11.15 -0.49
C LEU A 157 2.24 11.11 -1.98
N LEU A 158 1.19 11.03 -2.79
CA LEU A 158 1.27 10.84 -4.23
C LEU A 158 0.76 12.06 -4.98
N GLU A 159 1.19 12.18 -6.21
CA GLU A 159 0.62 13.09 -7.20
C GLU A 159 -0.88 12.83 -7.37
N ASP A 160 -1.66 13.91 -7.42
CA ASP A 160 -3.09 13.85 -7.69
C ASP A 160 -3.34 13.79 -9.19
N LEU A 161 -3.73 12.65 -9.68
CA LEU A 161 -4.14 12.44 -11.07
C LEU A 161 -5.63 12.74 -11.25
N ALA A 162 -6.09 13.90 -10.79
CA ALA A 162 -7.51 14.29 -10.78
C ALA A 162 -8.21 14.20 -12.15
N GLU A 163 -7.44 14.34 -13.24
CA GLU A 163 -7.96 14.26 -14.62
C GLU A 163 -7.93 12.83 -15.17
N ALA A 164 -7.35 11.86 -14.44
CA ALA A 164 -7.34 10.48 -14.87
C ALA A 164 -8.71 9.84 -14.67
N GLU A 165 -9.15 9.11 -15.68
CA GLU A 165 -10.40 8.37 -15.62
C GLU A 165 -10.22 7.08 -14.81
N MET A 166 -10.97 6.94 -13.73
CA MET A 166 -11.05 5.69 -12.96
C MET A 166 -11.82 4.63 -13.75
N GLY A 167 -11.25 3.44 -13.87
CA GLY A 167 -11.95 2.29 -14.42
C GLY A 167 -13.07 1.81 -13.49
N ASN A 168 -14.13 1.23 -14.06
CA ASN A 168 -15.19 0.59 -13.28
C ASN A 168 -14.95 -0.93 -13.24
N GLN A 169 -14.65 -1.48 -12.07
CA GLN A 169 -14.34 -2.91 -11.93
C GLN A 169 -15.50 -3.83 -12.30
N VAL A 170 -16.75 -3.39 -12.10
CA VAL A 170 -17.95 -4.18 -12.41
C VAL A 170 -18.27 -4.15 -13.89
N ALA A 171 -18.12 -3.00 -14.52
CA ALA A 171 -18.33 -2.82 -15.96
C ALA A 171 -17.20 -3.42 -16.80
N GLY A 172 -16.01 -3.58 -16.19
CA GLY A 172 -14.79 -4.02 -16.89
C GLY A 172 -14.19 -2.93 -17.77
N CYS A 173 -13.41 -3.33 -18.78
CA CYS A 173 -12.83 -2.42 -19.75
C CYS A 173 -12.90 -3.00 -21.16
N ASP A 174 -12.84 -2.13 -22.17
CA ASP A 174 -12.77 -2.55 -23.56
C ASP A 174 -11.37 -3.13 -23.92
N PRO A 175 -11.26 -3.89 -25.03
CA PRO A 175 -10.01 -4.52 -25.44
C PRO A 175 -8.86 -3.53 -25.69
N ALA A 176 -9.15 -2.30 -26.14
CA ALA A 176 -8.10 -1.31 -26.41
C ALA A 176 -7.49 -0.79 -25.11
N ARG A 177 -8.30 -0.48 -24.10
CA ARG A 177 -7.83 -0.11 -22.75
C ARG A 177 -7.07 -1.27 -22.08
N ALA A 178 -7.57 -2.51 -22.23
CA ALA A 178 -6.87 -3.69 -21.73
C ALA A 178 -5.49 -3.86 -22.38
N ALA A 179 -5.36 -3.64 -23.69
CA ALA A 179 -4.09 -3.71 -24.40
C ALA A 179 -3.07 -2.66 -23.89
N ILE A 180 -3.53 -1.43 -23.61
CA ILE A 180 -2.67 -0.38 -22.98
C ILE A 180 -2.17 -0.85 -21.62
N ALA A 181 -3.05 -1.34 -20.75
CA ALA A 181 -2.68 -1.82 -19.41
C ALA A 181 -1.68 -2.99 -19.48
N LEU A 182 -1.91 -3.95 -20.39
CA LEU A 182 -0.99 -5.07 -20.61
C LEU A 182 0.37 -4.61 -21.15
N GLY A 183 0.40 -3.57 -22.00
CA GLY A 183 1.64 -2.96 -22.48
C GLY A 183 2.45 -2.31 -21.36
N VAL A 184 1.80 -1.65 -20.41
CA VAL A 184 2.45 -1.09 -19.20
C VAL A 184 2.97 -2.22 -18.32
N LEU A 185 2.16 -3.26 -18.09
CA LEU A 185 2.56 -4.43 -17.31
C LEU A 185 3.75 -5.16 -17.93
N ALA A 186 3.78 -5.30 -19.25
CA ALA A 186 4.90 -5.93 -19.96
C ALA A 186 6.22 -5.14 -19.77
N ARG A 187 6.18 -3.80 -19.77
CA ARG A 187 7.36 -2.96 -19.46
C ARG A 187 7.82 -3.15 -18.02
N LEU A 188 6.89 -3.19 -17.07
CA LEU A 188 7.22 -3.47 -15.66
C LEU A 188 7.90 -4.84 -15.50
N HIS A 189 7.37 -5.88 -16.15
CA HIS A 189 7.96 -7.21 -16.11
C HIS A 189 9.33 -7.25 -16.79
N ALA A 190 9.50 -6.58 -17.92
CA ALA A 190 10.76 -6.54 -18.64
C ALA A 190 11.88 -5.90 -17.81
N ALA A 191 11.56 -4.87 -17.03
CA ALA A 191 12.51 -4.22 -16.13
C ALA A 191 13.05 -5.14 -15.02
N GLY A 192 12.26 -6.15 -14.61
CA GLY A 192 12.66 -7.16 -13.62
C GLY A 192 13.03 -8.52 -14.21
N TRP A 193 13.26 -8.64 -15.53
CA TRP A 193 13.49 -9.93 -16.17
C TRP A 193 14.97 -10.32 -16.18
N GLY A 194 15.27 -11.60 -15.88
CA GLY A 194 16.62 -12.15 -15.94
C GLY A 194 17.57 -11.48 -14.94
N ASP A 195 18.77 -11.13 -15.41
CA ASP A 195 19.83 -10.53 -14.58
C ASP A 195 19.52 -9.09 -14.13
N ALA A 196 18.54 -8.44 -14.73
CA ALA A 196 18.04 -7.14 -14.30
C ALA A 196 17.13 -7.22 -13.08
N CYS A 197 16.73 -8.42 -12.65
CA CYS A 197 15.88 -8.60 -11.47
C CYS A 197 16.61 -8.09 -10.22
N PRO A 198 16.07 -7.12 -9.49
CA PRO A 198 16.67 -6.69 -8.24
C PRO A 198 16.74 -7.86 -7.26
N PRO A 199 17.76 -7.95 -6.41
CA PRO A 199 17.90 -9.04 -5.46
C PRO A 199 16.63 -9.11 -4.58
N LEU A 200 16.09 -10.34 -4.45
CA LEU A 200 14.93 -10.59 -3.61
C LEU A 200 15.20 -10.09 -2.20
N ARG A 201 14.38 -9.15 -1.75
CA ARG A 201 14.41 -8.61 -0.40
C ARG A 201 13.28 -9.24 0.41
N HIS A 202 13.37 -9.18 1.75
CA HIS A 202 12.33 -9.75 2.62
C HIS A 202 10.92 -9.21 2.31
N TRP A 203 10.81 -7.96 1.87
CA TRP A 203 9.55 -7.34 1.49
C TRP A 203 9.08 -7.70 0.07
N PHE A 204 9.97 -8.26 -0.77
CA PHE A 204 9.66 -8.66 -2.14
C PHE A 204 9.67 -10.20 -2.26
N THR A 205 8.79 -10.83 -1.51
CA THR A 205 8.63 -12.29 -1.53
C THR A 205 7.46 -12.67 -2.43
N ASN A 206 7.62 -13.74 -3.20
CA ASN A 206 6.51 -14.32 -3.94
C ASN A 206 5.72 -15.32 -3.05
N GLY A 207 4.48 -15.62 -3.44
CA GLY A 207 3.60 -16.50 -2.69
C GLY A 207 4.08 -17.93 -2.51
N ASP A 208 5.15 -18.32 -3.22
CA ASP A 208 5.74 -19.66 -3.15
C ASP A 208 6.42 -19.95 -1.80
N ILE A 209 6.70 -18.92 -1.01
CA ILE A 209 7.35 -19.06 0.30
C ILE A 209 6.40 -19.66 1.34
N VAL A 210 5.08 -19.43 1.21
CA VAL A 210 4.07 -19.91 2.17
C VAL A 210 2.87 -20.58 1.48
N PRO A 211 3.07 -21.60 0.64
CA PRO A 211 2.01 -22.20 -0.18
C PRO A 211 0.92 -22.88 0.65
N ARG A 212 1.27 -23.50 1.79
CA ARG A 212 0.30 -24.17 2.66
C ARG A 212 -0.55 -23.19 3.43
N LEU A 213 -0.01 -22.01 3.75
CA LEU A 213 -0.74 -20.90 4.36
C LEU A 213 -1.84 -20.43 3.40
N PHE A 214 -1.53 -20.20 2.14
CA PHE A 214 -2.50 -19.86 1.10
C PHE A 214 -3.54 -20.96 0.89
N HIS A 215 -3.12 -22.23 0.90
CA HIS A 215 -4.05 -23.35 0.80
C HIS A 215 -5.02 -23.44 1.99
N ALA A 216 -4.53 -23.18 3.22
CA ALA A 216 -5.36 -23.14 4.41
C ALA A 216 -6.37 -21.97 4.35
N GLN A 217 -5.94 -20.82 3.86
CA GLN A 217 -6.78 -19.64 3.63
C GLN A 217 -7.86 -19.92 2.57
N TYR A 218 -7.48 -20.53 1.45
CA TYR A 218 -8.43 -20.94 0.40
C TYR A 218 -9.55 -21.83 0.96
N LYS A 219 -9.22 -22.84 1.78
CA LYS A 219 -10.23 -23.71 2.40
C LYS A 219 -11.18 -22.96 3.34
N ASN A 220 -10.69 -21.97 4.06
CA ASN A 220 -11.51 -21.13 4.91
C ASN A 220 -12.46 -20.25 4.08
N ASN A 221 -11.95 -19.61 3.05
CA ASN A 221 -12.72 -18.76 2.14
C ASN A 221 -13.79 -19.56 1.39
N ARG A 222 -13.47 -20.74 0.91
CA ARG A 222 -14.42 -21.64 0.25
C ARG A 222 -15.62 -21.96 1.15
N ARG A 223 -15.41 -22.32 2.41
CA ARG A 223 -16.48 -22.60 3.38
C ARG A 223 -17.34 -21.36 3.65
N SER A 224 -16.75 -20.19 3.67
CA SER A 224 -17.47 -18.93 3.85
C SER A 224 -18.33 -18.62 2.63
N PHE A 225 -17.81 -18.85 1.43
CA PHE A 225 -18.55 -18.70 0.18
C PHE A 225 -19.70 -19.69 0.07
N GLU A 226 -19.49 -20.97 0.41
CA GLU A 226 -20.52 -21.99 0.39
C GLU A 226 -21.69 -21.63 1.35
N ARG A 227 -21.38 -21.09 2.54
CA ARG A 227 -22.40 -20.59 3.48
C ARG A 227 -23.16 -19.38 2.94
N PHE A 228 -22.44 -18.45 2.32
CA PHE A 228 -23.04 -17.27 1.68
C PHE A 228 -23.97 -17.68 0.52
N ALA A 229 -23.53 -18.59 -0.33
CA ALA A 229 -24.31 -19.08 -1.47
C ALA A 229 -25.57 -19.86 -1.02
N ALA A 230 -25.49 -20.60 0.10
CA ALA A 230 -26.62 -21.34 0.66
C ALA A 230 -27.65 -20.44 1.39
N ALA A 231 -27.28 -19.21 1.72
CA ALA A 231 -28.15 -18.24 2.41
C ALA A 231 -28.93 -17.33 1.46
N ARG A 232 -28.74 -17.49 0.14
CA ARG A 232 -29.45 -16.77 -0.94
C ARG A 232 -30.45 -17.70 -1.62
#